data_f6a6a523996c9d40679cbf1a02783b36
#
_entry.id   f6a6a523996c9d40679cbf1a02783b36
#
_cell.length_a   1.000
_cell.length_b   1.000
_cell.length_c   1.000
_cell.angle_alpha   90.00
_cell.angle_beta   90.00
_cell.angle_gamma   90.00
#
_symmetry.space_group_name_H-M   'P 1'
#
loop_
_entity.id
_entity.type
_entity.pdbx_description
1 polymer ?
#
loop_
_entity_poly.entity_id
_entity_poly.type
_entity_poly.pdbx_seq_one_letter_code
_entity_poly.pdbx_strand_id
1 'polypeptide(L)'
;GSPFLPHYRMVMIPSGFANPEYSQTLPGLVRARSSIESFVKDGGVLTVFGPLIPEHDFDWLPLPLKYICEMSTQSVTPVGEDCSCLLCTPTPECDGYLIPGEGFETVVKDDKGRAILVMARYGQGLIVATSVHEFPAAKYIRWALDKARPARI
;
A
#
# COMPACT_ATOMS: atom_id res chain seq x y z
N GLY A 1 9.42 -23.46 -8.92
CA GLY A 1 8.27 -22.75 -9.46
C GLY A 1 8.15 -22.93 -10.97
N SER A 2 6.94 -22.88 -11.52
CA SER A 2 6.71 -23.01 -12.94
C SER A 2 7.48 -21.93 -13.72
N PRO A 3 8.26 -22.27 -14.75
CA PRO A 3 8.94 -21.28 -15.58
C PRO A 3 7.97 -20.41 -16.39
N PHE A 4 6.70 -20.75 -16.39
CA PHE A 4 5.64 -20.06 -17.11
C PHE A 4 4.86 -19.05 -16.25
N LEU A 5 5.16 -18.91 -14.96
CA LEU A 5 4.53 -17.89 -14.13
C LEU A 5 5.04 -16.50 -14.57
N PRO A 6 4.13 -15.57 -14.84
CA PRO A 6 4.52 -14.25 -15.27
C PRO A 6 5.29 -13.51 -14.17
N HIS A 7 6.21 -12.66 -14.60
CA HIS A 7 6.90 -11.74 -13.70
C HIS A 7 6.17 -10.39 -13.74
N TYR A 8 5.95 -9.83 -12.58
CA TYR A 8 5.37 -8.51 -12.42
C TYR A 8 6.39 -7.56 -11.80
N ARG A 9 6.28 -6.29 -12.11
CA ARG A 9 7.06 -5.24 -11.46
C ARG A 9 6.29 -4.60 -10.31
N MET A 10 4.98 -4.55 -10.45
CA MET A 10 4.09 -3.90 -9.50
C MET A 10 2.80 -4.71 -9.35
N VAL A 11 2.34 -4.79 -8.12
CA VAL A 11 1.02 -5.33 -7.76
C VAL A 11 0.28 -4.27 -6.95
N MET A 12 -0.98 -4.05 -7.27
CA MET A 12 -1.83 -3.10 -6.56
C MET A 12 -3.02 -3.84 -5.94
N ILE A 13 -3.22 -3.61 -4.66
CA ILE A 13 -4.38 -4.10 -3.91
C ILE A 13 -5.35 -2.93 -3.77
N PRO A 14 -6.53 -2.98 -4.40
CA PRO A 14 -7.44 -1.84 -4.45
C PRO A 14 -8.14 -1.58 -3.12
N SER A 15 -8.73 -0.38 -2.99
CA SER A 15 -9.59 -0.04 -1.85
C SER A 15 -10.72 -1.04 -1.70
N GLY A 16 -11.07 -1.35 -0.44
CA GLY A 16 -12.17 -2.25 -0.11
C GLY A 16 -11.82 -3.74 -0.18
N PHE A 17 -10.53 -4.08 -0.34
CA PHE A 17 -10.10 -5.48 -0.47
C PHE A 17 -10.52 -6.37 0.72
N ALA A 18 -10.68 -5.79 1.91
CA ALA A 18 -11.05 -6.52 3.13
C ALA A 18 -12.56 -6.43 3.44
N ASN A 19 -13.29 -5.58 2.76
CA ASN A 19 -14.74 -5.45 2.98
C ASN A 19 -15.50 -6.49 2.17
N PRO A 20 -16.21 -7.43 2.84
CA PRO A 20 -16.90 -8.53 2.16
C PRO A 20 -18.05 -8.07 1.27
N GLU A 21 -18.54 -6.84 1.44
CA GLU A 21 -19.57 -6.25 0.56
C GLU A 21 -19.00 -5.88 -0.81
N TYR A 22 -17.70 -5.63 -0.90
CA TYR A 22 -17.04 -5.20 -2.14
C TYR A 22 -16.10 -6.25 -2.74
N SER A 23 -15.55 -7.13 -1.92
CA SER A 23 -14.46 -8.00 -2.36
C SER A 23 -14.36 -9.27 -1.53
N GLN A 24 -13.84 -10.33 -2.14
CA GLN A 24 -13.44 -11.57 -1.48
C GLN A 24 -11.92 -11.77 -1.53
N THR A 25 -11.18 -10.70 -1.69
CA THR A 25 -9.72 -10.74 -1.90
C THR A 25 -8.95 -11.09 -0.63
N LEU A 26 -9.40 -10.63 0.54
CA LEU A 26 -8.65 -10.80 1.80
C LEU A 26 -8.26 -12.24 2.12
N PRO A 27 -9.15 -13.25 2.03
CA PRO A 27 -8.74 -14.64 2.28
C PRO A 27 -7.65 -15.13 1.34
N GLY A 28 -7.64 -14.65 0.09
CA GLY A 28 -6.60 -14.91 -0.89
C GLY A 28 -5.25 -14.31 -0.49
N LEU A 29 -5.25 -13.06 -0.02
CA LEU A 29 -4.05 -12.36 0.46
C LEU A 29 -3.44 -13.08 1.67
N VAL A 30 -4.26 -13.51 2.63
CA VAL A 30 -3.80 -14.26 3.80
C VAL A 30 -3.13 -15.57 3.39
N ARG A 31 -3.71 -16.30 2.46
CA ARG A 31 -3.10 -17.54 1.91
C ARG A 31 -1.84 -17.28 1.10
N ALA A 32 -1.77 -16.14 0.42
CA ALA A 32 -0.64 -15.75 -0.43
C ALA A 32 0.49 -15.04 0.32
N ARG A 33 0.44 -14.97 1.65
CA ARG A 33 1.41 -14.24 2.48
C ARG A 33 2.87 -14.50 2.09
N SER A 34 3.26 -15.76 1.94
CA SER A 34 4.63 -16.13 1.57
C SER A 34 5.00 -15.69 0.16
N SER A 35 4.05 -15.77 -0.79
CA SER A 35 4.26 -15.28 -2.16
C SER A 35 4.41 -13.77 -2.22
N ILE A 36 3.60 -13.04 -1.44
CA ILE A 36 3.66 -11.58 -1.33
C ILE A 36 5.03 -11.16 -0.77
N GLU A 37 5.46 -11.80 0.31
CA GLU A 37 6.77 -11.56 0.91
C GLU A 37 7.90 -11.78 -0.10
N SER A 38 7.91 -12.91 -0.79
CA SER A 38 8.91 -13.23 -1.81
C SER A 38 8.90 -12.25 -2.97
N PHE A 39 7.71 -11.85 -3.44
CA PHE A 39 7.55 -10.87 -4.52
C PHE A 39 8.24 -9.55 -4.19
N VAL A 40 7.98 -9.01 -2.99
CA VAL A 40 8.59 -7.75 -2.56
C VAL A 40 10.09 -7.93 -2.32
N LYS A 41 10.48 -8.99 -1.63
CA LYS A 41 11.88 -9.29 -1.33
C LYS A 41 12.73 -9.39 -2.60
N ASP A 42 12.18 -9.92 -3.68
CA ASP A 42 12.85 -10.10 -4.97
C ASP A 42 12.84 -8.84 -5.84
N GLY A 43 12.21 -7.76 -5.41
CA GLY A 43 12.30 -6.45 -6.05
C GLY A 43 10.99 -5.87 -6.57
N GLY A 44 9.85 -6.54 -6.35
CA GLY A 44 8.53 -6.01 -6.72
C GLY A 44 8.10 -4.84 -5.85
N VAL A 45 7.24 -3.99 -6.38
CA VAL A 45 6.55 -2.93 -5.64
C VAL A 45 5.12 -3.36 -5.37
N LEU A 46 4.76 -3.46 -4.09
CA LEU A 46 3.41 -3.71 -3.65
C LEU A 46 2.77 -2.41 -3.19
N THR A 47 1.65 -2.03 -3.79
CA THR A 47 0.86 -0.86 -3.40
C THR A 47 -0.47 -1.33 -2.84
N VAL A 48 -0.82 -0.89 -1.64
CA VAL A 48 -2.03 -1.30 -0.92
C VAL A 48 -2.86 -0.08 -0.57
N PHE A 49 -4.13 -0.09 -0.97
CA PHE A 49 -5.12 0.91 -0.59
C PHE A 49 -5.92 0.47 0.63
N GLY A 50 -6.76 1.36 1.17
CA GLY A 50 -7.50 1.12 2.39
C GLY A 50 -8.43 -0.10 2.34
N PRO A 51 -8.54 -0.87 3.43
CA PRO A 51 -9.34 -2.10 3.48
C PRO A 51 -10.85 -1.86 3.56
N LEU A 52 -11.31 -0.66 3.93
CA LEU A 52 -12.71 -0.26 4.10
C LEU A 52 -13.49 -1.14 5.09
N ILE A 53 -12.86 -1.45 6.20
CA ILE A 53 -13.46 -2.04 7.39
C ILE A 53 -13.08 -1.22 8.62
N PRO A 54 -13.76 -1.31 9.75
CA PRO A 54 -13.51 -0.45 10.92
C PRO A 54 -12.06 -0.44 11.40
N GLU A 55 -11.42 -1.59 11.39
CA GLU A 55 -10.04 -1.79 11.82
C GLU A 55 -9.43 -2.98 11.07
N HIS A 56 -8.15 -2.89 10.70
CA HIS A 56 -7.44 -3.97 10.03
C HIS A 56 -5.98 -4.05 10.45
N ASP A 57 -5.55 -5.25 10.81
CA ASP A 57 -4.15 -5.61 10.94
C ASP A 57 -3.66 -6.26 9.65
N PHE A 58 -2.59 -5.69 9.05
CA PHE A 58 -2.00 -6.23 7.82
C PHE A 58 -1.05 -7.41 8.13
N ASP A 59 -1.53 -8.43 8.81
CA ASP A 59 -0.75 -9.60 9.20
C ASP A 59 -0.33 -10.48 8.01
N TRP A 60 -0.92 -10.25 6.84
CA TRP A 60 -0.50 -10.84 5.57
C TRP A 60 0.67 -10.09 4.88
N LEU A 61 1.09 -8.93 5.42
CA LEU A 61 2.32 -8.24 5.03
C LEU A 61 3.51 -8.74 5.87
N PRO A 62 4.76 -8.64 5.36
CA PRO A 62 5.94 -9.05 6.11
C PRO A 62 6.35 -8.06 7.22
N LEU A 63 5.77 -6.87 7.26
CA LEU A 63 6.05 -5.82 8.25
C LEU A 63 4.75 -5.38 8.94
N PRO A 64 4.83 -4.92 10.21
CA PRO A 64 3.65 -4.55 10.98
C PRO A 64 3.04 -3.23 10.51
N LEU A 65 1.74 -3.26 10.26
CA LEU A 65 0.94 -2.11 9.86
C LEU A 65 -0.48 -2.32 10.35
N LYS A 66 -1.13 -1.24 10.80
CA LYS A 66 -2.54 -1.23 11.20
C LYS A 66 -3.27 -0.10 10.51
N TYR A 67 -4.58 -0.28 10.31
CA TYR A 67 -5.48 0.70 9.71
C TYR A 67 -6.69 0.92 10.59
N ILE A 68 -7.12 2.18 10.69
CA ILE A 68 -8.36 2.61 11.36
C ILE A 68 -9.21 3.38 10.36
N CYS A 69 -10.47 2.99 10.23
CA CYS A 69 -11.43 3.63 9.34
C CYS A 69 -11.92 4.97 9.94
N GLU A 70 -11.80 6.02 9.16
CA GLU A 70 -12.35 7.34 9.46
C GLU A 70 -12.49 8.10 8.15
N MET A 71 -13.65 8.00 7.52
CA MET A 71 -13.92 8.66 6.23
C MET A 71 -13.89 10.18 6.39
N SER A 72 -13.05 10.83 5.62
CA SER A 72 -12.91 12.29 5.67
C SER A 72 -12.18 12.82 4.44
N THR A 73 -12.40 14.12 4.17
CA THR A 73 -11.51 14.89 3.29
C THR A 73 -10.44 15.51 4.17
N GLN A 74 -9.19 15.17 3.90
CA GLN A 74 -8.06 15.59 4.72
C GLN A 74 -7.19 16.61 4.00
N SER A 75 -6.76 17.65 4.73
CA SER A 75 -5.56 18.39 4.34
C SER A 75 -4.35 17.55 4.70
N VAL A 76 -3.50 17.28 3.72
CA VAL A 76 -2.34 16.42 3.90
C VAL A 76 -1.05 17.15 3.61
N THR A 77 0.00 16.77 4.31
CA THR A 77 1.33 17.36 4.15
C THR A 77 2.34 16.24 3.88
N PRO A 78 3.04 16.29 2.73
CA PRO A 78 4.18 15.42 2.50
C PRO A 78 5.29 15.71 3.52
N VAL A 79 5.82 14.66 4.15
CA VAL A 79 6.98 14.73 5.05
C VAL A 79 8.19 14.02 4.47
N GLY A 80 8.01 13.38 3.31
CA GLY A 80 9.03 12.77 2.49
C GLY A 80 8.72 12.99 1.02
N GLU A 81 9.74 12.88 0.16
CA GLU A 81 9.57 13.07 -1.28
C GLU A 81 9.23 11.77 -2.00
N ASP A 82 9.69 10.63 -1.46
CA ASP A 82 9.43 9.34 -2.05
C ASP A 82 7.91 9.05 -2.07
N CYS A 83 7.43 8.53 -3.19
CA CYS A 83 6.05 8.10 -3.46
C CYS A 83 4.92 9.12 -3.15
N SER A 84 5.23 10.32 -2.67
CA SER A 84 4.20 11.37 -2.45
C SER A 84 3.46 11.74 -3.74
N CYS A 85 4.06 11.44 -4.90
CA CYS A 85 3.44 11.59 -6.22
C CYS A 85 2.23 10.66 -6.46
N LEU A 86 1.89 9.78 -5.50
CA LEU A 86 0.62 9.05 -5.49
C LEU A 86 -0.57 10.00 -5.37
N LEU A 87 -0.40 11.09 -4.63
CA LEU A 87 -1.46 12.06 -4.41
C LEU A 87 -1.75 12.87 -5.67
N CYS A 88 -3.03 12.99 -6.01
CA CYS A 88 -3.51 13.83 -7.11
C CYS A 88 -3.88 15.24 -6.66
N THR A 89 -4.09 15.44 -5.37
CA THR A 89 -4.57 16.69 -4.75
C THR A 89 -3.98 16.86 -3.35
N PRO A 90 -3.85 18.09 -2.85
CA PRO A 90 -3.44 18.33 -1.46
C PRO A 90 -4.55 18.06 -0.44
N THR A 91 -5.78 17.80 -0.90
CA THR A 91 -6.95 17.53 -0.05
C THR A 91 -7.66 16.25 -0.52
N PRO A 92 -7.00 15.07 -0.46
CA PRO A 92 -7.59 13.82 -0.92
C PRO A 92 -8.71 13.36 0.01
N GLU A 93 -9.64 12.61 -0.55
CA GLU A 93 -10.53 11.78 0.26
C GLU A 93 -9.72 10.63 0.85
N CYS A 94 -9.83 10.47 2.17
CA CYS A 94 -9.20 9.38 2.90
C CYS A 94 -10.26 8.52 3.56
N ASP A 95 -10.13 7.22 3.45
CA ASP A 95 -11.05 6.27 4.09
C ASP A 95 -10.63 5.93 5.53
N GLY A 96 -9.50 6.46 5.98
CA GLY A 96 -8.98 6.25 7.31
C GLY A 96 -7.56 6.77 7.47
N TYR A 97 -6.85 6.21 8.44
CA TYR A 97 -5.44 6.47 8.65
C TYR A 97 -4.68 5.20 9.00
N LEU A 98 -3.36 5.26 8.87
CA LEU A 98 -2.47 4.13 9.11
C LEU A 98 -1.71 4.33 10.42
N ILE A 99 -1.41 3.21 11.08
CA ILE A 99 -0.52 3.14 12.24
C ILE A 99 0.66 2.27 11.82
N PRO A 100 1.77 2.88 11.35
CA PRO A 100 2.93 2.13 10.90
C PRO A 100 3.72 1.56 12.09
N GLY A 101 4.15 0.32 11.97
CA GLY A 101 5.10 -0.31 12.85
C GLY A 101 6.53 -0.19 12.34
N GLU A 102 7.42 -0.98 12.92
CA GLU A 102 8.84 -0.97 12.55
C GLU A 102 9.05 -1.31 11.07
N GLY A 103 9.89 -0.55 10.41
CA GLY A 103 10.25 -0.70 9.00
C GLY A 103 9.47 0.21 8.06
N PHE A 104 8.35 0.77 8.49
CA PHE A 104 7.59 1.74 7.70
C PHE A 104 8.00 3.18 8.04
N GLU A 105 8.15 3.99 6.99
CA GLU A 105 8.30 5.43 7.08
C GLU A 105 7.00 6.11 6.68
N THR A 106 6.61 7.15 7.42
CA THR A 106 5.47 7.99 7.03
C THR A 106 5.92 8.99 5.98
N VAL A 107 5.26 8.98 4.83
CA VAL A 107 5.56 9.87 3.69
C VAL A 107 4.60 11.05 3.64
N VAL A 108 3.34 10.84 4.01
CA VAL A 108 2.31 11.88 4.05
C VAL A 108 1.55 11.78 5.37
N LYS A 109 1.34 12.93 5.99
CA LYS A 109 0.55 13.07 7.23
C LYS A 109 -0.68 13.94 7.01
N ASP A 110 -1.73 13.68 7.78
CA ASP A 110 -2.87 14.58 7.91
C ASP A 110 -2.56 15.74 8.90
N ASP A 111 -3.51 16.62 9.09
CA ASP A 111 -3.40 17.78 9.99
C ASP A 111 -3.35 17.41 11.48
N LYS A 112 -3.73 16.18 11.82
CA LYS A 112 -3.60 15.60 13.18
C LYS A 112 -2.29 14.83 13.37
N GLY A 113 -1.41 14.80 12.36
CA GLY A 113 -0.13 14.10 12.42
C GLY A 113 -0.23 12.59 12.18
N ARG A 114 -1.38 12.08 11.74
CA ARG A 114 -1.59 10.65 11.46
C ARG A 114 -1.09 10.29 10.07
N ALA A 115 -0.60 9.07 9.91
CA ALA A 115 -0.08 8.60 8.64
C ALA A 115 -1.21 8.33 7.62
N ILE A 116 -1.09 8.91 6.44
CA ILE A 116 -1.99 8.72 5.29
C ILE A 116 -1.33 7.90 4.20
N LEU A 117 -0.03 8.04 4.05
CA LEU A 117 0.78 7.28 3.12
C LEU A 117 2.07 6.87 3.80
N VAL A 118 2.37 5.59 3.76
CA VAL A 118 3.58 4.99 4.34
C VAL A 118 4.33 4.17 3.31
N MET A 119 5.63 4.02 3.49
CA MET A 119 6.51 3.24 2.63
C MET A 119 7.47 2.42 3.46
N ALA A 120 7.76 1.22 3.01
CA ALA A 120 8.80 0.37 3.58
C ALA A 120 9.66 -0.24 2.48
N ARG A 121 10.97 -0.25 2.71
CA ARG A 121 11.90 -1.05 1.91
C ARG A 121 11.95 -2.45 2.52
N TYR A 122 11.76 -3.46 1.70
CA TYR A 122 11.81 -4.85 2.14
C TYR A 122 12.58 -5.70 1.12
N GLY A 123 13.70 -6.27 1.54
CA GLY A 123 14.61 -6.91 0.59
C GLY A 123 15.04 -5.93 -0.51
N GLN A 124 14.76 -6.26 -1.77
CA GLN A 124 15.06 -5.41 -2.92
C GLN A 124 13.85 -4.60 -3.42
N GLY A 125 12.69 -4.78 -2.80
CA GLY A 125 11.44 -4.15 -3.21
C GLY A 125 10.91 -3.12 -2.23
N LEU A 126 9.68 -2.72 -2.47
CA LEU A 126 8.96 -1.69 -1.70
C LEU A 126 7.55 -2.12 -1.38
N ILE A 127 7.09 -1.74 -0.19
CA ILE A 127 5.68 -1.77 0.18
C ILE A 127 5.22 -0.32 0.35
N VAL A 128 4.18 0.07 -0.35
CA VAL A 128 3.53 1.38 -0.23
C VAL A 128 2.09 1.14 0.20
N ALA A 129 1.66 1.75 1.28
CA ALA A 129 0.28 1.66 1.74
C ALA A 129 -0.30 3.05 1.96
N THR A 130 -1.58 3.22 1.62
CA THR A 130 -2.27 4.49 1.72
C THR A 130 -3.74 4.31 2.07
N SER A 131 -4.29 5.28 2.79
CA SER A 131 -5.73 5.41 3.05
C SER A 131 -6.44 6.36 2.09
N VAL A 132 -5.73 6.87 1.09
CA VAL A 132 -6.33 7.69 0.02
C VAL A 132 -7.32 6.86 -0.78
N HIS A 133 -8.53 7.38 -0.97
CA HIS A 133 -9.63 6.69 -1.66
C HIS A 133 -9.68 6.97 -3.16
N GLU A 134 -8.64 7.52 -3.72
CA GLU A 134 -8.54 7.90 -5.12
C GLU A 134 -7.65 6.93 -5.90
N PHE A 135 -7.77 6.96 -7.23
CA PHE A 135 -6.83 6.25 -8.08
C PHE A 135 -5.45 6.92 -8.02
N PRO A 136 -4.38 6.14 -8.09
CA PRO A 136 -3.05 6.70 -8.08
C PRO A 136 -2.79 7.55 -9.34
N ALA A 137 -2.05 8.64 -9.17
CA ALA A 137 -1.60 9.44 -10.30
C ALA A 137 -0.67 8.63 -11.22
N ALA A 138 -0.72 8.92 -12.53
CA ALA A 138 0.18 8.29 -13.49
C ALA A 138 1.66 8.46 -13.14
N LYS A 139 2.02 9.59 -12.51
CA LYS A 139 3.38 9.84 -11.98
C LYS A 139 3.81 8.79 -10.96
N TYR A 140 2.91 8.37 -10.10
CA TYR A 140 3.19 7.33 -9.11
C TYR A 140 3.47 5.98 -9.77
N ILE A 141 2.65 5.59 -10.74
CA ILE A 141 2.83 4.32 -11.45
C ILE A 141 4.21 4.28 -12.13
N ARG A 142 4.61 5.37 -12.79
CA ARG A 142 5.96 5.48 -13.39
C ARG A 142 7.05 5.40 -12.35
N TRP A 143 6.90 6.14 -11.25
CA TRP A 143 7.84 6.09 -10.13
C TRP A 143 8.01 4.66 -9.58
N ALA A 144 6.90 3.96 -9.34
CA ALA A 144 6.91 2.60 -8.83
C ALA A 144 7.58 1.62 -9.81
N LEU A 145 7.27 1.73 -11.08
CA LEU A 145 7.87 0.87 -12.12
C LEU A 145 9.37 1.12 -12.29
N ASP A 146 9.84 2.35 -12.11
CA ASP A 146 11.26 2.69 -12.15
C ASP A 146 12.03 2.10 -10.94
N LYS A 147 11.37 1.99 -9.78
CA LYS A 147 11.95 1.39 -8.58
C LYS A 147 11.90 -0.14 -8.59
N ALA A 148 10.95 -0.71 -9.31
CA ALA A 148 10.67 -2.14 -9.29
C ALA A 148 11.60 -2.95 -10.19
N ARG A 149 11.85 -4.20 -9.78
CA ARG A 149 12.43 -5.26 -10.61
C ARG A 149 11.35 -6.30 -10.90
N PRO A 150 11.41 -7.00 -12.05
CA PRO A 150 10.49 -8.10 -12.33
C PRO A 150 10.63 -9.21 -11.27
N ALA A 151 9.53 -9.57 -10.63
CA ALA A 151 9.47 -10.60 -9.61
C ALA A 151 8.22 -11.47 -9.78
N ARG A 152 8.25 -12.67 -9.24
CA ARG A 152 7.12 -13.61 -9.25
C ARG A 152 6.26 -13.41 -8.01
N ILE A 153 4.96 -13.57 -8.17
CA ILE A 153 4.01 -13.58 -7.08
C ILE A 153 3.30 -14.92 -6.98
#